data_8cc2a861a0bfed8792a5588405784cf6
#
_entry.id   8cc2a861a0bfed8792a5588405784cf6
#
_cell.length_a   1.000
_cell.length_b   1.000
_cell.length_c   1.000
_cell.angle_alpha   90.00
_cell.angle_beta   90.00
_cell.angle_gamma   90.00
#
_symmetry.space_group_name_H-M   'P 1'
#
loop_
_entity.id
_entity.type
_entity.pdbx_description
1 polymer ?
#
loop_
_entity_poly.entity_id
_entity_poly.type
_entity_poly.pdbx_seq_one_letter_code
_entity_poly.pdbx_strand_id
1 'polypeptide(L)'
;MLRGLRKGVGAGAYVFKVPLSHSGARGSSPPPDRYNMGGQLRYKGDYMTAFGSKPADLAMPAALFFDVDGTLVWHDPDAATGENIVGNAPSAEVYKAFHALADNGHKAFICTGRPLSLVAQDLLDLKPAGLITGAGATIVIDGKIVYQNGIARELLDRTLKVVFEAGAGVMYEGANLCVSLVPAGVPYEDFPGVATVRTIEDFYALAGDEVFDKISFMNSEVPALRSAWDFLGQHYTICDLGVGVGEMSVIGTDKGSGIRHALEALASLANADVAADAAYRTFAFGDSENDLPMMRVVDHPVAMGNALDSVKRAASYVTASVQEDGVPAALRHFGLI
;
A
#
# COMPACT_ATOMS: atom_id res chain seq x y z
N MET A 1 -13.47 13.73 50.69
CA MET A 1 -13.89 12.31 50.61
C MET A 1 -14.58 12.08 49.29
N LEU A 2 -14.20 11.01 48.66
CA LEU A 2 -14.70 10.31 47.50
C LEU A 2 -13.76 10.40 46.28
N ARG A 3 -12.99 9.31 46.22
CA ARG A 3 -12.19 8.88 45.07
C ARG A 3 -13.11 8.33 43.96
N GLY A 4 -12.91 8.76 42.74
CA GLY A 4 -13.48 8.18 41.54
C GLY A 4 -12.37 7.81 40.58
N LEU A 5 -11.98 6.55 40.53
CA LEU A 5 -11.06 5.94 39.57
C LEU A 5 -11.66 5.99 38.16
N ARG A 6 -11.06 6.72 37.26
CA ARG A 6 -11.23 6.51 35.82
C ARG A 6 -10.13 5.56 35.35
N LYS A 7 -10.55 4.38 34.92
CA LYS A 7 -9.70 3.46 34.15
C LYS A 7 -9.49 4.08 32.76
N GLY A 8 -8.27 4.50 32.46
CA GLY A 8 -7.85 4.86 31.12
C GLY A 8 -7.53 3.58 30.35
N VAL A 9 -8.22 3.39 29.23
CA VAL A 9 -7.82 2.41 28.21
C VAL A 9 -6.68 3.08 27.46
N GLY A 10 -5.45 2.64 27.72
CA GLY A 10 -4.27 3.09 27.01
C GLY A 10 -4.21 2.41 25.64
N ALA A 11 -4.52 3.14 24.58
CA ALA A 11 -4.06 2.81 23.25
C ALA A 11 -2.55 3.09 23.22
N GLY A 12 -1.74 2.05 23.28
CA GLY A 12 -0.30 2.14 23.14
C GLY A 12 0.07 2.43 21.68
N ALA A 13 0.32 3.70 21.36
CA ALA A 13 0.97 4.05 20.12
C ALA A 13 2.44 3.58 20.21
N TYR A 14 2.78 2.53 19.45
CA TYR A 14 4.16 2.10 19.30
C TYR A 14 4.85 3.07 18.34
N VAL A 15 5.68 3.94 18.89
CA VAL A 15 6.56 4.81 18.12
C VAL A 15 7.79 3.99 17.70
N PHE A 16 7.86 3.61 16.44
CA PHE A 16 9.08 3.07 15.86
C PHE A 16 10.10 4.22 15.71
N LYS A 17 11.05 4.35 16.65
CA LYS A 17 12.21 5.21 16.45
C LYS A 17 13.20 4.48 15.55
N VAL A 18 13.16 4.78 14.25
CA VAL A 18 14.20 4.37 13.30
C VAL A 18 15.29 5.42 13.29
N PRO A 19 16.58 5.08 13.51
CA PRO A 19 17.67 6.04 13.38
C PRO A 19 17.85 6.41 11.90
N LEU A 20 17.73 7.68 11.56
CA LEU A 20 18.03 8.22 10.24
C LEU A 20 19.55 8.14 10.00
N SER A 21 19.97 7.21 9.13
CA SER A 21 21.31 7.23 8.57
C SER A 21 21.29 7.98 7.24
N HIS A 22 21.80 9.22 7.25
CA HIS A 22 22.01 10.00 6.03
C HIS A 22 23.23 9.45 5.29
N SER A 23 23.01 8.78 4.17
CA SER A 23 24.06 8.57 3.17
C SER A 23 23.63 9.23 1.86
N GLY A 24 24.17 10.43 1.62
CA GLY A 24 23.97 11.15 0.37
C GLY A 24 24.72 10.50 -0.78
N ALA A 25 24.02 10.10 -1.81
CA ALA A 25 24.59 9.83 -3.13
C ALA A 25 23.79 10.62 -4.17
N ARG A 26 24.46 11.64 -4.76
CA ARG A 26 23.94 12.36 -5.93
C ARG A 26 24.18 11.51 -7.16
N GLY A 27 23.15 11.01 -7.79
CA GLY A 27 23.15 10.39 -9.10
C GLY A 27 22.19 11.13 -10.02
N SER A 28 22.72 11.74 -11.08
CA SER A 28 21.97 12.43 -12.12
C SER A 28 21.25 11.41 -13.01
N SER A 29 19.94 11.48 -13.06
CA SER A 29 19.10 10.68 -13.98
C SER A 29 18.96 11.38 -15.33
N PRO A 30 18.95 10.64 -16.45
CA PRO A 30 18.62 11.20 -17.77
C PRO A 30 17.11 11.46 -17.91
N PRO A 31 16.70 12.36 -18.83
CA PRO A 31 15.29 12.74 -18.98
C PRO A 31 14.45 11.62 -19.63
N PRO A 32 13.15 11.52 -19.30
CA PRO A 32 12.27 10.48 -19.84
C PRO A 32 11.92 10.72 -21.30
N ASP A 33 12.02 9.66 -22.11
CA ASP A 33 11.58 9.63 -23.48
C ASP A 33 10.05 9.76 -23.58
N ARG A 34 9.61 10.54 -24.57
CA ARG A 34 8.21 10.84 -24.87
C ARG A 34 7.47 9.57 -25.29
N TYR A 35 6.48 9.15 -24.51
CA TYR A 35 5.55 8.10 -24.93
C TYR A 35 4.61 8.62 -26.02
N ASN A 36 4.73 8.03 -27.19
CA ASN A 36 3.86 8.24 -28.35
C ASN A 36 2.58 7.41 -28.17
N MET A 37 1.44 8.06 -28.02
CA MET A 37 0.11 7.45 -27.96
C MET A 37 -0.36 7.10 -29.37
N GLY A 38 -0.14 5.87 -29.81
CA GLY A 38 -0.63 5.40 -31.10
C GLY A 38 -0.08 4.06 -31.52
N GLY A 39 -0.53 2.98 -30.92
CA GLY A 39 -0.20 1.64 -31.38
C GLY A 39 -1.16 0.60 -30.75
N GLN A 40 -2.17 0.18 -31.51
CA GLN A 40 -2.97 -0.99 -31.16
C GLN A 40 -2.07 -2.23 -31.13
N LEU A 41 -1.70 -2.70 -29.94
CA LEU A 41 -1.12 -4.02 -29.75
C LEU A 41 -2.24 -5.05 -29.90
N ARG A 42 -2.27 -5.73 -31.04
CA ARG A 42 -3.06 -6.95 -31.26
C ARG A 42 -2.44 -8.06 -30.41
N TYR A 43 -3.09 -8.41 -29.32
CA TYR A 43 -2.85 -9.69 -28.66
C TYR A 43 -3.34 -10.81 -29.56
N LYS A 44 -2.44 -11.52 -30.19
CA LYS A 44 -2.73 -12.83 -30.80
C LYS A 44 -2.93 -13.82 -29.66
N GLY A 45 -4.15 -14.38 -29.57
CA GLY A 45 -4.44 -15.48 -28.69
C GLY A 45 -3.59 -16.71 -29.01
N ASP A 46 -3.17 -17.36 -27.94
CA ASP A 46 -2.95 -18.81 -27.78
C ASP A 46 -2.32 -19.04 -26.41
N TYR A 47 -3.09 -18.78 -25.34
CA TYR A 47 -2.73 -19.21 -23.98
C TYR A 47 -3.76 -20.19 -23.42
N MET A 48 -3.96 -21.27 -24.18
CA MET A 48 -4.64 -22.46 -23.71
C MET A 48 -3.82 -23.67 -24.08
N THR A 49 -2.65 -23.85 -23.44
CA THR A 49 -2.03 -25.19 -23.25
C THR A 49 -0.81 -25.08 -22.34
N ALA A 50 -0.77 -25.99 -21.38
CA ALA A 50 0.40 -26.35 -20.58
C ALA A 50 0.69 -25.53 -19.31
N PHE A 51 -0.16 -25.64 -18.29
CA PHE A 51 0.33 -25.62 -16.92
C PHE A 51 1.02 -26.98 -16.62
N GLY A 52 2.16 -27.16 -17.22
CA GLY A 52 3.15 -28.14 -16.84
C GLY A 52 4.35 -27.37 -16.33
N SER A 53 4.33 -26.92 -15.07
CA SER A 53 5.51 -26.39 -14.42
C SER A 53 6.61 -27.44 -14.54
N LYS A 54 7.75 -27.07 -15.17
CA LYS A 54 8.93 -27.92 -15.17
C LYS A 54 9.34 -28.16 -13.72
N PRO A 55 9.81 -29.36 -13.32
CA PRO A 55 10.22 -29.61 -11.94
C PRO A 55 11.24 -28.60 -11.37
N ALA A 56 12.00 -27.93 -12.23
CA ALA A 56 12.93 -26.85 -11.83
C ALA A 56 12.22 -25.57 -11.35
N ASP A 57 11.02 -25.25 -11.87
CA ASP A 57 10.29 -24.04 -11.48
C ASP A 57 9.70 -24.16 -10.08
N LEU A 58 9.39 -25.37 -9.61
CA LEU A 58 8.91 -25.63 -8.24
C LEU A 58 10.00 -25.48 -7.18
N ALA A 59 11.28 -25.56 -7.56
CA ALA A 59 12.42 -25.42 -6.64
C ALA A 59 12.82 -23.94 -6.41
N MET A 60 12.33 -23.01 -7.23
CA MET A 60 12.64 -21.58 -7.05
C MET A 60 11.82 -21.00 -5.91
N PRO A 61 12.44 -20.18 -5.02
CA PRO A 61 11.69 -19.43 -4.03
C PRO A 61 10.71 -18.46 -4.71
N ALA A 62 9.62 -18.15 -4.04
CA ALA A 62 8.64 -17.18 -4.51
C ALA A 62 8.69 -15.90 -3.66
N ALA A 63 8.48 -14.75 -4.31
CA ALA A 63 8.13 -13.49 -3.68
C ALA A 63 6.65 -13.23 -3.94
N LEU A 64 5.87 -13.11 -2.87
CA LEU A 64 4.43 -12.99 -2.92
C LEU A 64 4.00 -11.66 -2.29
N PHE A 65 3.14 -10.95 -2.98
CA PHE A 65 2.68 -9.62 -2.60
C PHE A 65 1.18 -9.65 -2.39
N PHE A 66 0.75 -9.39 -1.17
CA PHE A 66 -0.63 -9.49 -0.75
C PHE A 66 -1.19 -8.10 -0.43
N ASP A 67 -2.26 -7.71 -1.12
CA ASP A 67 -3.07 -6.61 -0.63
C ASP A 67 -3.73 -6.98 0.71
N VAL A 68 -4.27 -5.99 1.42
CA VAL A 68 -4.87 -6.18 2.74
C VAL A 68 -6.38 -6.22 2.65
N ASP A 69 -6.97 -5.12 2.23
CA ASP A 69 -8.40 -4.83 2.35
C ASP A 69 -9.18 -5.52 1.23
N GLY A 70 -9.92 -6.58 1.55
CA GLY A 70 -10.58 -7.45 0.58
C GLY A 70 -9.73 -8.64 0.09
N THR A 71 -8.48 -8.75 0.56
CA THR A 71 -7.54 -9.82 0.21
C THR A 71 -7.12 -10.65 1.44
N LEU A 72 -6.44 -10.05 2.41
CA LEU A 72 -6.07 -10.69 3.69
C LEU A 72 -7.13 -10.53 4.75
N VAL A 73 -7.87 -9.42 4.68
CA VAL A 73 -8.87 -9.00 5.66
C VAL A 73 -10.18 -8.74 4.96
N TRP A 74 -11.26 -9.27 5.49
CA TRP A 74 -12.61 -8.98 5.00
C TRP A 74 -13.17 -7.76 5.72
N HIS A 75 -13.91 -6.92 4.98
CA HIS A 75 -14.65 -5.79 5.51
C HIS A 75 -16.14 -6.00 5.32
N ASP A 76 -16.90 -5.75 6.38
CA ASP A 76 -18.34 -5.74 6.28
C ASP A 76 -18.80 -4.47 5.53
N PRO A 77 -19.43 -4.59 4.35
CA PRO A 77 -19.88 -3.43 3.61
C PRO A 77 -20.96 -2.61 4.33
N ASP A 78 -21.65 -3.22 5.30
CA ASP A 78 -22.69 -2.58 6.10
C ASP A 78 -22.17 -1.94 7.39
N ALA A 79 -20.90 -2.17 7.75
CA ALA A 79 -20.28 -1.56 8.93
C ALA A 79 -19.89 -0.10 8.68
N ALA A 80 -19.88 0.72 9.74
CA ALA A 80 -19.39 2.09 9.64
C ALA A 80 -17.93 2.13 9.20
N THR A 81 -17.57 3.08 8.34
CA THR A 81 -16.24 3.17 7.70
C THR A 81 -15.09 3.08 8.71
N GLY A 82 -15.24 3.71 9.89
CA GLY A 82 -14.21 3.67 10.94
C GLY A 82 -14.04 2.31 11.63
N GLU A 83 -15.09 1.51 11.71
CA GLU A 83 -15.05 0.17 12.34
C GLU A 83 -14.33 -0.84 11.42
N ASN A 84 -14.47 -0.70 10.11
CA ASN A 84 -13.83 -1.57 9.13
C ASN A 84 -12.31 -1.38 9.05
N ILE A 85 -11.81 -0.16 9.29
CA ILE A 85 -10.39 0.14 9.12
C ILE A 85 -9.54 -0.41 10.29
N VAL A 86 -10.11 -0.57 11.48
CA VAL A 86 -9.35 -0.85 12.71
C VAL A 86 -9.63 -2.25 13.28
N GLY A 87 -10.70 -2.93 12.87
CA GLY A 87 -11.27 -4.04 13.66
C GLY A 87 -11.13 -5.46 13.08
N ASN A 88 -10.64 -5.64 11.88
CA ASN A 88 -10.66 -6.95 11.23
C ASN A 88 -9.25 -7.55 11.09
N ALA A 89 -9.05 -8.73 11.69
CA ALA A 89 -7.81 -9.50 11.58
C ALA A 89 -7.89 -10.52 10.44
N PRO A 90 -6.74 -10.94 9.88
CA PRO A 90 -6.68 -12.09 9.00
C PRO A 90 -7.23 -13.36 9.65
N SER A 91 -7.74 -14.30 8.85
CA SER A 91 -8.23 -15.59 9.37
C SER A 91 -7.09 -16.46 9.93
N ALA A 92 -7.43 -17.40 10.79
CA ALA A 92 -6.44 -18.37 11.32
C ALA A 92 -5.74 -19.17 10.18
N GLU A 93 -6.43 -19.41 9.07
CA GLU A 93 -5.85 -20.11 7.92
C GLU A 93 -4.83 -19.24 7.17
N VAL A 94 -5.04 -17.92 7.11
CA VAL A 94 -4.07 -16.96 6.56
C VAL A 94 -2.80 -16.94 7.41
N TYR A 95 -2.91 -16.92 8.75
CA TYR A 95 -1.74 -17.02 9.64
C TYR A 95 -0.94 -18.32 9.39
N LYS A 96 -1.62 -19.46 9.30
CA LYS A 96 -0.96 -20.76 9.00
C LYS A 96 -0.27 -20.72 7.64
N ALA A 97 -0.91 -20.12 6.64
CA ALA A 97 -0.37 -20.00 5.30
C ALA A 97 0.91 -19.16 5.26
N PHE A 98 0.94 -18.01 5.94
CA PHE A 98 2.15 -17.19 6.03
C PHE A 98 3.31 -17.92 6.73
N HIS A 99 3.04 -18.66 7.80
CA HIS A 99 4.05 -19.50 8.45
C HIS A 99 4.59 -20.58 7.49
N ALA A 100 3.69 -21.27 6.78
CA ALA A 100 4.09 -22.29 5.82
C ALA A 100 4.92 -21.72 4.66
N LEU A 101 4.58 -20.53 4.15
CA LEU A 101 5.39 -19.84 3.15
C LEU A 101 6.81 -19.57 3.65
N ALA A 102 6.95 -19.08 4.87
CA ALA A 102 8.26 -18.82 5.48
C ALA A 102 9.06 -20.11 5.67
N ASP A 103 8.44 -21.17 6.18
CA ASP A 103 9.06 -22.50 6.37
C ASP A 103 9.53 -23.10 5.04
N ASN A 104 8.81 -22.85 3.93
CA ASN A 104 9.16 -23.26 2.58
C ASN A 104 10.18 -22.31 1.88
N GLY A 105 10.68 -21.29 2.59
CA GLY A 105 11.69 -20.36 2.08
C GLY A 105 11.16 -19.27 1.15
N HIS A 106 9.84 -19.10 1.05
CA HIS A 106 9.21 -18.04 0.27
C HIS A 106 9.23 -16.69 1.01
N LYS A 107 9.09 -15.60 0.27
CA LYS A 107 9.08 -14.22 0.80
C LYS A 107 7.68 -13.63 0.63
N ALA A 108 6.90 -13.60 1.71
CA ALA A 108 5.58 -12.97 1.73
C ALA A 108 5.70 -11.49 2.11
N PHE A 109 5.18 -10.61 1.27
CA PHE A 109 5.10 -9.17 1.50
C PHE A 109 3.65 -8.74 1.64
N ILE A 110 3.37 -7.85 2.57
CA ILE A 110 2.11 -7.10 2.60
C ILE A 110 2.30 -5.86 1.71
N CYS A 111 1.37 -5.64 0.76
CA CYS A 111 1.40 -4.53 -0.19
C CYS A 111 0.10 -3.73 -0.10
N THR A 112 0.11 -2.64 0.66
CA THR A 112 -1.11 -1.93 1.05
C THR A 112 -1.07 -0.43 0.72
N GLY A 113 -2.26 0.16 0.51
CA GLY A 113 -2.43 1.61 0.48
C GLY A 113 -2.26 2.27 1.85
N ARG A 114 -2.38 1.52 2.96
CA ARG A 114 -2.19 2.08 4.30
C ARG A 114 -0.78 2.61 4.49
N PRO A 115 -0.59 3.76 5.16
CA PRO A 115 0.74 4.21 5.57
C PRO A 115 1.31 3.29 6.65
N LEU A 116 2.62 3.23 6.78
CA LEU A 116 3.28 2.34 7.77
C LEU A 116 2.79 2.60 9.19
N SER A 117 2.53 3.85 9.55
CA SER A 117 2.01 4.26 10.87
C SER A 117 0.60 3.71 11.19
N LEU A 118 -0.17 3.28 10.18
CA LEU A 118 -1.52 2.73 10.34
C LEU A 118 -1.61 1.24 9.98
N VAL A 119 -0.48 0.54 9.82
CA VAL A 119 -0.47 -0.91 9.69
C VAL A 119 -0.81 -1.55 11.03
N ALA A 120 -1.90 -2.31 11.07
CA ALA A 120 -2.38 -2.95 12.29
C ALA A 120 -1.42 -4.05 12.77
N GLN A 121 -1.38 -4.27 14.10
CA GLN A 121 -0.52 -5.28 14.71
C GLN A 121 -0.83 -6.68 14.21
N ASP A 122 -2.11 -7.01 13.99
CA ASP A 122 -2.54 -8.31 13.46
C ASP A 122 -1.90 -8.64 12.09
N LEU A 123 -1.65 -7.62 11.26
CA LEU A 123 -0.92 -7.80 9.99
C LEU A 123 0.58 -8.04 10.23
N LEU A 124 1.18 -7.38 11.21
CA LEU A 124 2.58 -7.58 11.58
C LEU A 124 2.79 -8.96 12.22
N ASP A 125 1.79 -9.47 12.93
CA ASP A 125 1.80 -10.80 13.55
C ASP A 125 1.79 -11.95 12.51
N LEU A 126 1.44 -11.68 11.24
CA LEU A 126 1.68 -12.59 10.11
C LEU A 126 3.17 -12.85 9.87
N LYS A 127 4.07 -12.03 10.42
CA LYS A 127 5.53 -12.05 10.23
C LYS A 127 5.93 -12.02 8.75
N PRO A 128 5.44 -11.03 7.99
CA PRO A 128 5.81 -10.91 6.59
C PRO A 128 7.32 -10.68 6.44
N ALA A 129 7.90 -11.10 5.31
CA ALA A 129 9.30 -10.82 4.97
C ALA A 129 9.55 -9.32 4.76
N GLY A 130 8.51 -8.56 4.44
CA GLY A 130 8.56 -7.11 4.34
C GLY A 130 7.17 -6.50 4.12
N LEU A 131 7.15 -5.17 4.10
CA LEU A 131 5.95 -4.36 3.88
C LEU A 131 6.21 -3.40 2.72
N ILE A 132 5.21 -3.23 1.87
CA ILE A 132 5.09 -2.16 0.88
C ILE A 132 3.87 -1.35 1.31
N THR A 133 4.09 -0.13 1.79
CA THR A 133 3.05 0.73 2.37
C THR A 133 2.94 2.05 1.61
N GLY A 134 1.91 2.85 1.92
CA GLY A 134 1.68 4.12 1.23
C GLY A 134 1.48 3.94 -0.28
N ALA A 135 0.79 2.84 -0.68
CA ALA A 135 0.59 2.48 -2.09
C ALA A 135 1.89 2.34 -2.90
N GLY A 136 2.98 1.87 -2.29
CA GLY A 136 4.28 1.68 -2.94
C GLY A 136 5.34 2.70 -2.58
N ALA A 137 5.00 3.71 -1.79
CA ALA A 137 5.93 4.79 -1.44
C ALA A 137 6.99 4.37 -0.43
N THR A 138 6.66 3.49 0.51
CA THR A 138 7.58 3.05 1.58
C THR A 138 7.73 1.54 1.60
N ILE A 139 8.97 1.05 1.62
CA ILE A 139 9.30 -0.37 1.68
C ILE A 139 10.11 -0.66 2.94
N VAL A 140 9.64 -1.64 3.70
CA VAL A 140 10.26 -2.10 4.93
C VAL A 140 10.70 -3.56 4.76
N ILE A 141 11.95 -3.88 5.04
CA ILE A 141 12.48 -5.25 5.11
C ILE A 141 13.25 -5.38 6.42
N ASP A 142 13.05 -6.48 7.12
CA ASP A 142 13.66 -6.75 8.43
C ASP A 142 13.49 -5.58 9.43
N GLY A 143 12.29 -4.97 9.41
CA GLY A 143 11.94 -3.85 10.29
C GLY A 143 12.63 -2.52 9.98
N LYS A 144 13.30 -2.40 8.82
CA LYS A 144 13.99 -1.18 8.39
C LYS A 144 13.37 -0.64 7.11
N ILE A 145 13.19 0.66 7.03
CA ILE A 145 12.84 1.33 5.78
C ILE A 145 14.07 1.23 4.85
N VAL A 146 13.93 0.49 3.76
CA VAL A 146 14.97 0.31 2.74
C VAL A 146 14.76 1.20 1.51
N TYR A 147 13.53 1.70 1.34
CA TYR A 147 13.15 2.64 0.29
C TYR A 147 12.01 3.52 0.79
N GLN A 148 12.07 4.81 0.47
CA GLN A 148 10.98 5.75 0.70
C GLN A 148 10.97 6.82 -0.40
N ASN A 149 9.84 6.97 -1.08
CA ASN A 149 9.59 7.99 -2.10
C ASN A 149 8.38 8.83 -1.68
N GLY A 150 8.59 9.67 -0.68
CA GLY A 150 7.54 10.55 -0.20
C GLY A 150 7.39 11.83 -1.03
N ILE A 151 6.43 12.64 -0.65
CA ILE A 151 6.18 13.95 -1.23
C ILE A 151 7.39 14.87 -0.93
N ALA A 152 8.09 15.32 -1.98
CA ALA A 152 9.22 16.23 -1.82
C ALA A 152 8.78 17.50 -1.06
N ARG A 153 9.64 18.02 -0.17
CA ARG A 153 9.32 19.14 0.72
C ARG A 153 8.72 20.35 -0.01
N GLU A 154 9.32 20.75 -1.12
CA GLU A 154 8.83 21.88 -1.92
C GLU A 154 7.43 21.62 -2.52
N LEU A 155 7.16 20.38 -2.92
CA LEU A 155 5.84 19.98 -3.39
C LEU A 155 4.84 19.95 -2.24
N LEU A 156 5.25 19.42 -1.07
CA LEU A 156 4.41 19.41 0.14
C LEU A 156 4.00 20.82 0.54
N ASP A 157 4.96 21.77 0.59
CA ASP A 157 4.71 23.17 0.95
C ASP A 157 3.65 23.80 0.02
N ARG A 158 3.76 23.56 -1.29
CA ARG A 158 2.80 24.05 -2.28
C ARG A 158 1.44 23.35 -2.15
N THR A 159 1.44 22.06 -1.91
CA THR A 159 0.22 21.26 -1.78
C THR A 159 -0.56 21.66 -0.53
N LEU A 160 0.12 21.80 0.61
CA LEU A 160 -0.49 22.29 1.86
C LEU A 160 -1.19 23.64 1.64
N LYS A 161 -0.50 24.58 0.98
CA LYS A 161 -1.05 25.90 0.71
C LYS A 161 -2.29 25.84 -0.20
N VAL A 162 -2.18 25.15 -1.33
CA VAL A 162 -3.25 25.10 -2.34
C VAL A 162 -4.49 24.38 -1.80
N VAL A 163 -4.31 23.26 -1.09
CA VAL A 163 -5.41 22.49 -0.47
C VAL A 163 -6.06 23.28 0.67
N PHE A 164 -5.26 23.94 1.50
CA PHE A 164 -5.76 24.78 2.59
C PHE A 164 -6.56 25.97 2.09
N GLU A 165 -6.06 26.68 1.05
CA GLU A 165 -6.76 27.79 0.40
C GLU A 165 -8.05 27.35 -0.31
N ALA A 166 -8.11 26.10 -0.79
CA ALA A 166 -9.31 25.49 -1.34
C ALA A 166 -10.38 25.22 -0.27
N GLY A 167 -10.03 25.25 1.01
CA GLY A 167 -10.94 24.99 2.12
C GLY A 167 -11.26 23.51 2.32
N ALA A 168 -10.39 22.61 1.89
CA ALA A 168 -10.57 21.15 2.04
C ALA A 168 -9.85 20.62 3.29
N GLY A 169 -10.51 19.68 3.99
CA GLY A 169 -9.90 18.88 5.07
C GLY A 169 -9.30 17.60 4.51
N VAL A 170 -7.99 17.40 4.66
CA VAL A 170 -7.30 16.23 4.13
C VAL A 170 -6.32 15.65 5.14
N MET A 171 -6.03 14.37 5.02
CA MET A 171 -5.04 13.66 5.86
C MET A 171 -3.75 13.46 5.05
N TYR A 172 -2.64 13.89 5.60
CA TYR A 172 -1.28 13.61 5.12
C TYR A 172 -0.76 12.38 5.85
N GLU A 173 -0.36 11.37 5.11
CA GLU A 173 0.00 10.05 5.61
C GLU A 173 1.49 9.81 5.46
N GLY A 174 2.17 9.58 6.58
CA GLY A 174 3.59 9.29 6.64
C GLY A 174 3.91 7.96 7.31
N ALA A 175 5.18 7.57 7.26
CA ALA A 175 5.64 6.31 7.80
C ALA A 175 5.53 6.24 9.33
N ASN A 176 5.72 7.35 10.03
CA ASN A 176 5.68 7.39 11.50
C ASN A 176 4.48 8.17 12.03
N LEU A 177 3.89 9.06 11.23
CA LEU A 177 2.85 9.97 11.66
C LEU A 177 1.88 10.28 10.52
N CYS A 178 0.59 10.30 10.83
CA CYS A 178 -0.43 10.89 9.98
C CYS A 178 -0.94 12.19 10.63
N VAL A 179 -1.23 13.19 9.81
CA VAL A 179 -1.76 14.48 10.27
C VAL A 179 -2.90 14.92 9.37
N SER A 180 -4.06 15.19 9.95
CA SER A 180 -5.17 15.83 9.26
C SER A 180 -5.03 17.36 9.33
N LEU A 181 -4.91 18.01 8.19
CA LEU A 181 -4.98 19.48 8.10
C LEU A 181 -6.37 19.88 7.62
N VAL A 182 -7.10 20.58 8.48
CA VAL A 182 -8.50 20.93 8.25
C VAL A 182 -8.70 22.41 8.55
N PRO A 183 -9.01 23.26 7.56
CA PRO A 183 -9.23 24.68 7.77
C PRO A 183 -10.32 24.95 8.81
N ALA A 184 -10.21 26.06 9.53
CA ALA A 184 -11.19 26.44 10.54
C ALA A 184 -12.60 26.60 9.93
N GLY A 185 -13.60 26.01 10.59
CA GLY A 185 -14.99 26.02 10.15
C GLY A 185 -15.37 24.95 9.12
N VAL A 186 -14.42 24.15 8.64
CA VAL A 186 -14.69 22.98 7.80
C VAL A 186 -15.15 21.82 8.70
N PRO A 187 -16.33 21.22 8.44
CA PRO A 187 -16.76 20.02 9.13
C PRO A 187 -15.79 18.88 8.81
N TYR A 188 -15.37 18.15 9.83
CA TYR A 188 -14.44 17.03 9.64
C TYR A 188 -14.66 15.99 10.74
N GLU A 189 -14.67 14.75 10.37
CA GLU A 189 -14.69 13.63 11.30
C GLU A 189 -13.26 13.21 11.59
N ASP A 190 -12.87 13.26 12.87
CA ASP A 190 -11.52 12.91 13.28
C ASP A 190 -11.26 11.41 13.11
N PHE A 191 -10.14 11.08 12.47
CA PHE A 191 -9.73 9.70 12.34
C PHE A 191 -9.04 9.20 13.61
N PRO A 192 -9.42 8.03 14.15
CA PRO A 192 -8.83 7.51 15.39
C PRO A 192 -7.30 7.38 15.30
N GLY A 193 -6.59 7.97 16.25
CA GLY A 193 -5.12 7.92 16.31
C GLY A 193 -4.39 8.92 15.40
N VAL A 194 -5.13 9.74 14.66
CA VAL A 194 -4.57 10.80 13.81
C VAL A 194 -4.84 12.17 14.44
N ALA A 195 -3.82 12.99 14.55
CA ALA A 195 -3.97 14.35 15.05
C ALA A 195 -4.56 15.27 13.98
N THR A 196 -5.56 16.08 14.37
CA THR A 196 -6.16 17.11 13.52
C THR A 196 -5.64 18.49 13.90
N VAL A 197 -5.09 19.22 12.94
CA VAL A 197 -4.61 20.60 13.09
C VAL A 197 -5.40 21.54 12.20
N ARG A 198 -5.42 22.84 12.56
CA ARG A 198 -6.27 23.85 11.91
C ARG A 198 -5.48 24.89 11.14
N THR A 199 -4.16 24.88 11.22
CA THR A 199 -3.27 25.81 10.51
C THR A 199 -2.08 25.07 9.92
N ILE A 200 -1.47 25.63 8.88
CA ILE A 200 -0.23 25.09 8.29
C ILE A 200 0.95 25.19 9.29
N GLU A 201 0.94 26.21 10.16
CA GLU A 201 1.95 26.37 11.20
C GLU A 201 1.90 25.23 12.21
N ASP A 202 0.71 24.87 12.71
CA ASP A 202 0.51 23.74 13.62
C ASP A 202 0.84 22.42 12.92
N PHE A 203 0.55 22.29 11.62
CA PHE A 203 0.93 21.11 10.84
C PHE A 203 2.44 20.91 10.89
N TYR A 204 3.24 21.94 10.59
CA TYR A 204 4.69 21.81 10.64
C TYR A 204 5.26 21.65 12.05
N ALA A 205 4.63 22.27 13.03
CA ALA A 205 5.04 22.11 14.43
C ALA A 205 4.88 20.65 14.90
N LEU A 206 3.85 19.95 14.39
CA LEU A 206 3.60 18.55 14.71
C LEU A 206 4.40 17.60 13.80
N ALA A 207 4.45 17.88 12.50
CA ALA A 207 5.08 17.01 11.51
C ALA A 207 6.61 16.93 11.66
N GLY A 208 7.28 18.02 12.07
CA GLY A 208 8.72 18.03 12.17
C GLY A 208 9.41 17.68 10.84
N ASP A 209 10.22 16.62 10.88
CA ASP A 209 10.94 16.08 9.72
C ASP A 209 10.25 14.86 9.09
N GLU A 210 8.97 14.63 9.39
CA GLU A 210 8.21 13.50 8.81
C GLU A 210 8.16 13.61 7.29
N VAL A 211 8.30 12.46 6.64
CA VAL A 211 8.15 12.30 5.20
C VAL A 211 6.77 11.73 4.93
N PHE A 212 5.92 12.52 4.28
CA PHE A 212 4.58 12.07 3.93
C PHE A 212 4.58 11.35 2.58
N ASP A 213 3.98 10.20 2.55
CA ASP A 213 3.96 9.28 1.40
C ASP A 213 2.81 9.60 0.43
N LYS A 214 1.64 9.93 0.98
CA LYS A 214 0.42 10.23 0.22
C LYS A 214 -0.54 11.12 1.01
N ILE A 215 -1.63 11.50 0.36
CA ILE A 215 -2.71 12.30 0.94
C ILE A 215 -4.02 11.58 0.72
N SER A 216 -4.84 11.46 1.77
CA SER A 216 -6.21 10.94 1.67
C SER A 216 -7.23 12.03 1.97
N PHE A 217 -8.39 11.91 1.36
CA PHE A 217 -9.51 12.84 1.54
C PHE A 217 -10.85 12.11 1.45
N MET A 218 -11.84 12.61 2.17
CA MET A 218 -13.22 12.12 2.00
C MET A 218 -13.79 12.63 0.67
N ASN A 219 -14.65 11.85 0.01
CA ASN A 219 -15.26 12.28 -1.23
C ASN A 219 -16.14 13.53 -1.07
N SER A 220 -16.58 13.85 0.16
CA SER A 220 -17.22 15.12 0.51
C SER A 220 -16.32 16.35 0.29
N GLU A 221 -14.99 16.18 0.29
CA GLU A 221 -14.01 17.25 0.08
C GLU A 221 -13.76 17.56 -1.42
N VAL A 222 -14.20 16.69 -2.33
CA VAL A 222 -14.00 16.85 -3.78
C VAL A 222 -14.53 18.21 -4.30
N PRO A 223 -15.70 18.73 -3.86
CA PRO A 223 -16.16 20.04 -4.32
C PRO A 223 -15.19 21.17 -3.93
N ALA A 224 -14.60 21.15 -2.75
CA ALA A 224 -13.61 22.13 -2.31
C ALA A 224 -12.29 21.97 -3.08
N LEU A 225 -11.82 20.74 -3.27
CA LEU A 225 -10.58 20.43 -4.00
C LEU A 225 -10.62 20.81 -5.49
N ARG A 226 -11.80 21.07 -6.08
CA ARG A 226 -11.93 21.43 -7.51
C ARG A 226 -11.10 22.64 -7.93
N SER A 227 -10.95 23.63 -7.08
CA SER A 227 -10.14 24.82 -7.36
C SER A 227 -8.63 24.49 -7.42
N ALA A 228 -8.21 23.41 -6.78
CA ALA A 228 -6.84 22.91 -6.73
C ALA A 228 -6.56 21.81 -7.76
N TRP A 229 -7.59 21.31 -8.47
CA TRP A 229 -7.54 20.06 -9.24
C TRP A 229 -6.50 20.06 -10.35
N ASP A 230 -6.33 21.17 -11.05
CA ASP A 230 -5.31 21.30 -12.11
C ASP A 230 -3.89 21.18 -11.55
N PHE A 231 -3.63 21.78 -10.40
CA PHE A 231 -2.35 21.65 -9.71
C PHE A 231 -2.14 20.23 -9.19
N LEU A 232 -3.15 19.67 -8.52
CA LEU A 232 -3.07 18.31 -7.94
C LEU A 232 -2.85 17.28 -9.04
N GLY A 233 -3.59 17.33 -10.15
CA GLY A 233 -3.45 16.39 -11.27
C GLY A 233 -2.13 16.49 -12.04
N GLN A 234 -1.37 17.59 -11.90
CA GLN A 234 -0.02 17.72 -12.46
C GLN A 234 1.04 17.01 -11.63
N HIS A 235 0.79 16.75 -10.35
CA HIS A 235 1.78 16.21 -9.42
C HIS A 235 1.39 14.88 -8.80
N TYR A 236 0.11 14.57 -8.77
CA TYR A 236 -0.43 13.38 -8.10
C TYR A 236 -1.30 12.56 -9.05
N THR A 237 -1.23 11.26 -8.89
CA THR A 237 -2.27 10.34 -9.36
C THR A 237 -3.39 10.39 -8.32
N ILE A 238 -4.61 10.70 -8.76
CA ILE A 238 -5.78 10.82 -7.90
C ILE A 238 -6.67 9.62 -8.15
N CYS A 239 -7.01 8.87 -7.11
CA CYS A 239 -7.80 7.65 -7.17
C CYS A 239 -9.00 7.76 -6.22
N ASP A 240 -10.17 7.33 -6.66
CA ASP A 240 -11.34 7.08 -5.81
C ASP A 240 -11.31 5.61 -5.39
N LEU A 241 -11.29 5.34 -4.10
CA LEU A 241 -11.26 3.99 -3.57
C LEU A 241 -12.63 3.30 -3.52
N GLY A 242 -13.71 4.01 -3.91
CA GLY A 242 -15.06 3.46 -3.99
C GLY A 242 -15.78 3.29 -2.64
N VAL A 243 -15.12 3.67 -1.53
CA VAL A 243 -15.66 3.59 -0.15
C VAL A 243 -15.89 4.98 0.46
N GLY A 244 -16.09 5.98 -0.36
CA GLY A 244 -16.25 7.38 0.08
C GLY A 244 -14.94 8.10 0.39
N VAL A 245 -13.81 7.48 0.07
CA VAL A 245 -12.45 7.99 0.29
C VAL A 245 -11.71 8.06 -1.03
N GLY A 246 -11.01 9.16 -1.26
CA GLY A 246 -10.04 9.31 -2.34
C GLY A 246 -8.62 9.42 -1.79
N GLU A 247 -7.65 9.10 -2.64
CA GLU A 247 -6.23 9.24 -2.33
C GLU A 247 -5.46 9.92 -3.46
N MET A 248 -4.35 10.57 -3.08
CA MET A 248 -3.41 11.22 -3.98
C MET A 248 -2.00 10.69 -3.68
N SER A 249 -1.41 9.99 -4.64
CA SER A 249 -0.02 9.52 -4.58
C SER A 249 0.84 10.28 -5.58
N VAL A 250 2.11 10.52 -5.29
CA VAL A 250 3.04 11.15 -6.23
C VAL A 250 3.05 10.36 -7.54
N ILE A 251 2.98 11.04 -8.68
CA ILE A 251 2.98 10.41 -10.00
C ILE A 251 4.16 9.44 -10.13
N GLY A 252 3.87 8.21 -10.57
CA GLY A 252 4.85 7.13 -10.68
C GLY A 252 5.00 6.27 -9.44
N THR A 253 4.30 6.61 -8.34
CA THR A 253 4.22 5.78 -7.13
C THR A 253 2.92 5.00 -7.13
N ASP A 254 3.02 3.68 -7.22
CA ASP A 254 1.92 2.73 -7.14
C ASP A 254 2.40 1.38 -6.57
N LYS A 255 1.49 0.46 -6.27
CA LYS A 255 1.83 -0.87 -5.73
C LYS A 255 2.81 -1.64 -6.65
N GLY A 256 2.73 -1.46 -7.96
CA GLY A 256 3.62 -2.11 -8.92
C GLY A 256 5.05 -1.55 -8.88
N SER A 257 5.20 -0.22 -8.76
CA SER A 257 6.53 0.39 -8.56
C SER A 257 7.14 -0.04 -7.22
N GLY A 258 6.31 -0.12 -6.17
CA GLY A 258 6.72 -0.64 -4.87
C GLY A 258 7.25 -2.08 -4.93
N ILE A 259 6.59 -2.97 -5.69
CA ILE A 259 7.07 -4.35 -5.90
C ILE A 259 8.45 -4.37 -6.57
N ARG A 260 8.66 -3.57 -7.64
CA ARG A 260 9.96 -3.49 -8.30
C ARG A 260 11.07 -3.08 -7.34
N HIS A 261 10.84 -2.02 -6.54
CA HIS A 261 11.82 -1.58 -5.54
C HIS A 261 12.03 -2.60 -4.41
N ALA A 262 10.98 -3.33 -4.00
CA ALA A 262 11.14 -4.41 -3.01
C ALA A 262 12.00 -5.56 -3.55
N LEU A 263 11.82 -5.96 -4.81
CA LEU A 263 12.64 -6.98 -5.45
C LEU A 263 14.10 -6.52 -5.63
N GLU A 264 14.33 -5.28 -6.03
CA GLU A 264 15.68 -4.66 -6.10
C GLU A 264 16.37 -4.66 -4.72
N ALA A 265 15.62 -4.32 -3.66
CA ALA A 265 16.15 -4.34 -2.30
C ALA A 265 16.49 -5.76 -1.84
N LEU A 266 15.64 -6.77 -2.14
CA LEU A 266 15.92 -8.18 -1.84
C LEU A 266 17.19 -8.66 -2.55
N ALA A 267 17.37 -8.34 -3.84
CA ALA A 267 18.57 -8.69 -4.59
C ALA A 267 19.83 -8.05 -3.98
N SER A 268 19.74 -6.78 -3.61
CA SER A 268 20.85 -6.05 -2.98
C SER A 268 21.24 -6.65 -1.63
N LEU A 269 20.27 -7.05 -0.81
CA LEU A 269 20.51 -7.68 0.49
C LEU A 269 21.09 -9.10 0.35
N ALA A 270 20.76 -9.82 -0.70
CA ALA A 270 21.30 -11.15 -0.99
C ALA A 270 22.72 -11.13 -1.57
N ASN A 271 23.34 -9.97 -1.84
CA ASN A 271 24.56 -9.82 -2.62
C ASN A 271 24.55 -10.61 -3.94
N ALA A 272 23.38 -10.69 -4.57
CA ALA A 272 23.18 -11.49 -5.77
C ALA A 272 23.53 -10.66 -7.02
N ASP A 273 24.48 -11.16 -7.82
CA ASP A 273 24.77 -10.67 -9.19
C ASP A 273 23.64 -11.04 -10.19
N VAL A 274 22.50 -11.51 -9.68
CA VAL A 274 21.33 -11.95 -10.46
C VAL A 274 20.31 -10.82 -10.46
N ALA A 275 19.73 -10.54 -11.63
CA ALA A 275 18.61 -9.61 -11.70
C ALA A 275 17.48 -10.05 -10.75
N ALA A 276 16.93 -9.09 -10.00
CA ALA A 276 16.01 -9.35 -8.90
C ALA A 276 14.76 -10.15 -9.29
N ASP A 277 14.29 -9.95 -10.51
CA ASP A 277 13.18 -10.66 -11.13
C ASP A 277 13.53 -12.10 -11.58
N ALA A 278 14.79 -12.42 -11.74
CA ALA A 278 15.25 -13.77 -12.05
C ALA A 278 15.49 -14.65 -10.81
N ALA A 279 15.47 -14.07 -9.60
CA ALA A 279 15.74 -14.78 -8.34
C ALA A 279 14.49 -15.41 -7.71
N TYR A 280 13.29 -14.95 -8.06
CA TYR A 280 12.02 -15.35 -7.47
C TYR A 280 10.95 -15.53 -8.54
N ARG A 281 10.05 -16.52 -8.36
CA ARG A 281 8.73 -16.50 -8.99
C ARG A 281 7.90 -15.46 -8.28
N THR A 282 7.21 -14.60 -9.00
CA THR A 282 6.49 -13.48 -8.39
C THR A 282 4.98 -13.67 -8.47
N PHE A 283 4.30 -13.41 -7.35
CA PHE A 283 2.85 -13.52 -7.21
C PHE A 283 2.28 -12.23 -6.64
N ALA A 284 1.11 -11.79 -7.11
CA ALA A 284 0.37 -10.71 -6.48
C ALA A 284 -1.08 -11.12 -6.26
N PHE A 285 -1.62 -10.78 -5.09
CA PHE A 285 -2.99 -11.08 -4.67
C PHE A 285 -3.72 -9.77 -4.39
N GLY A 286 -4.86 -9.55 -5.04
CA GLY A 286 -5.63 -8.32 -4.87
C GLY A 286 -7.07 -8.45 -5.32
N ASP A 287 -7.86 -7.40 -5.06
CA ASP A 287 -9.30 -7.39 -5.34
C ASP A 287 -9.80 -6.09 -5.98
N SER A 288 -9.07 -4.99 -5.87
CA SER A 288 -9.53 -3.66 -6.27
C SER A 288 -8.65 -2.99 -7.34
N GLU A 289 -9.09 -1.85 -7.89
CA GLU A 289 -8.40 -1.22 -9.03
C GLU A 289 -6.99 -0.71 -8.71
N ASN A 290 -6.72 -0.36 -7.45
CA ASN A 290 -5.38 0.04 -7.02
C ASN A 290 -4.37 -1.13 -7.01
N ASP A 291 -4.84 -2.39 -7.21
CA ASP A 291 -4.02 -3.58 -7.36
C ASP A 291 -3.60 -3.85 -8.80
N LEU A 292 -4.28 -3.25 -9.79
CA LEU A 292 -3.94 -3.45 -11.20
C LEU A 292 -2.46 -3.17 -11.52
N PRO A 293 -1.80 -2.15 -10.93
CA PRO A 293 -0.37 -1.95 -11.14
C PRO A 293 0.49 -3.13 -10.67
N MET A 294 0.17 -3.75 -9.52
CA MET A 294 0.95 -4.92 -9.06
C MET A 294 0.69 -6.17 -9.87
N MET A 295 -0.55 -6.36 -10.39
CA MET A 295 -0.89 -7.47 -11.27
C MET A 295 -0.08 -7.48 -12.57
N ARG A 296 0.36 -6.29 -13.04
CA ARG A 296 1.09 -6.12 -14.32
C ARG A 296 2.58 -6.42 -14.23
N VAL A 297 3.13 -6.49 -13.03
CA VAL A 297 4.58 -6.58 -12.79
C VAL A 297 5.02 -7.92 -12.21
N VAL A 298 4.11 -8.85 -12.03
CA VAL A 298 4.37 -10.19 -11.48
C VAL A 298 4.10 -11.27 -12.53
N ASP A 299 4.70 -12.46 -12.33
CA ASP A 299 4.50 -13.63 -13.21
C ASP A 299 3.11 -14.23 -13.04
N HIS A 300 2.59 -14.23 -11.81
CA HIS A 300 1.34 -14.89 -11.44
C HIS A 300 0.40 -13.90 -10.72
N PRO A 301 -0.35 -13.09 -11.46
CA PRO A 301 -1.39 -12.26 -10.87
C PRO A 301 -2.60 -13.10 -10.49
N VAL A 302 -3.05 -13.00 -9.23
CA VAL A 302 -4.16 -13.75 -8.63
C VAL A 302 -5.23 -12.77 -8.15
N ALA A 303 -6.44 -12.88 -8.68
CA ALA A 303 -7.58 -12.11 -8.20
C ALA A 303 -8.36 -12.89 -7.13
N MET A 304 -8.80 -12.19 -6.08
CA MET A 304 -9.73 -12.74 -5.10
C MET A 304 -11.12 -13.00 -5.72
N GLY A 305 -11.86 -13.95 -5.17
CA GLY A 305 -13.22 -14.26 -5.62
C GLY A 305 -14.19 -13.08 -5.49
N ASN A 306 -13.98 -12.22 -4.48
CA ASN A 306 -14.68 -10.95 -4.27
C ASN A 306 -14.14 -9.79 -5.11
N ALA A 307 -13.08 -9.97 -5.90
CA ALA A 307 -12.46 -8.90 -6.67
C ALA A 307 -13.40 -8.29 -7.73
N LEU A 308 -13.12 -7.04 -8.08
CA LEU A 308 -13.77 -6.37 -9.20
C LEU A 308 -13.50 -7.09 -10.52
N ASP A 309 -14.46 -7.02 -11.44
CA ASP A 309 -14.33 -7.65 -12.76
C ASP A 309 -13.10 -7.18 -13.54
N SER A 310 -12.68 -5.91 -13.38
CA SER A 310 -11.44 -5.37 -13.97
C SER A 310 -10.20 -6.11 -13.49
N VAL A 311 -10.13 -6.44 -12.20
CA VAL A 311 -9.04 -7.18 -11.56
C VAL A 311 -9.07 -8.65 -11.96
N LYS A 312 -10.25 -9.29 -11.95
CA LYS A 312 -10.41 -10.68 -12.42
C LYS A 312 -9.96 -10.87 -13.87
N ARG A 313 -10.22 -9.89 -14.74
CA ARG A 313 -9.75 -9.92 -16.12
C ARG A 313 -8.24 -9.73 -16.28
N ALA A 314 -7.60 -9.05 -15.33
CA ALA A 314 -6.15 -8.83 -15.34
C ALA A 314 -5.37 -10.00 -14.71
N ALA A 315 -6.04 -10.87 -13.97
CA ALA A 315 -5.42 -12.00 -13.27
C ALA A 315 -5.27 -13.23 -14.18
N SER A 316 -4.25 -14.04 -13.92
CA SER A 316 -4.08 -15.36 -14.52
C SER A 316 -4.86 -16.45 -13.79
N TYR A 317 -5.26 -16.20 -12.54
CA TYR A 317 -6.04 -17.11 -11.71
C TYR A 317 -6.99 -16.33 -10.82
N VAL A 318 -8.22 -16.84 -10.66
CA VAL A 318 -9.20 -16.31 -9.72
C VAL A 318 -9.41 -17.35 -8.63
N THR A 319 -9.10 -16.99 -7.40
CA THR A 319 -9.27 -17.86 -6.23
C THR A 319 -10.64 -17.67 -5.57
N ALA A 320 -10.88 -18.31 -4.44
CA ALA A 320 -12.06 -18.09 -3.60
C ALA A 320 -12.08 -16.66 -3.01
N SER A 321 -13.18 -16.26 -2.42
CA SER A 321 -13.29 -14.96 -1.74
C SER A 321 -12.42 -14.91 -0.48
N VAL A 322 -12.20 -13.70 0.04
CA VAL A 322 -11.46 -13.50 1.30
C VAL A 322 -12.18 -14.22 2.47
N GLN A 323 -13.50 -14.24 2.48
CA GLN A 323 -14.31 -14.94 3.50
C GLN A 323 -14.21 -16.48 3.41
N GLU A 324 -13.80 -17.00 2.25
CA GLU A 324 -13.63 -18.45 1.99
C GLU A 324 -12.16 -18.85 1.98
N ASP A 325 -11.30 -18.09 2.64
CA ASP A 325 -9.85 -18.34 2.71
C ASP A 325 -9.19 -18.45 1.33
N GLY A 326 -9.52 -17.53 0.42
CA GLY A 326 -9.05 -17.53 -0.97
C GLY A 326 -7.52 -17.50 -1.10
N VAL A 327 -6.80 -16.78 -0.22
CA VAL A 327 -5.33 -16.76 -0.21
C VAL A 327 -4.76 -18.13 0.09
N PRO A 328 -5.07 -18.81 1.21
CA PRO A 328 -4.61 -20.17 1.45
C PRO A 328 -4.99 -21.17 0.34
N ALA A 329 -6.19 -21.02 -0.25
CA ALA A 329 -6.63 -21.87 -1.35
C ALA A 329 -5.74 -21.74 -2.60
N ALA A 330 -5.41 -20.52 -2.99
CA ALA A 330 -4.52 -20.25 -4.12
C ALA A 330 -3.09 -20.73 -3.84
N LEU A 331 -2.56 -20.54 -2.64
CA LEU A 331 -1.22 -21.00 -2.28
C LEU A 331 -1.09 -22.52 -2.40
N ARG A 332 -2.11 -23.29 -1.98
CA ARG A 332 -2.18 -24.75 -2.20
C ARG A 332 -2.28 -25.11 -3.69
N HIS A 333 -3.09 -24.35 -4.46
CA HIS A 333 -3.22 -24.56 -5.91
C HIS A 333 -1.88 -24.45 -6.64
N PHE A 334 -1.05 -23.48 -6.25
CA PHE A 334 0.27 -23.27 -6.85
C PHE A 334 1.38 -24.11 -6.21
N GLY A 335 1.07 -24.95 -5.22
CA GLY A 335 2.05 -25.81 -4.53
C GLY A 335 3.09 -25.03 -3.72
N LEU A 336 2.69 -23.87 -3.15
CA LEU A 336 3.55 -23.02 -2.34
C LEU A 336 3.50 -23.40 -0.85
N ILE A 337 2.38 -24.00 -0.43
CA ILE A 337 2.16 -24.53 0.92
C ILE A 337 1.49 -25.90 0.87
#